data_1f9c18b3f4d14df6e988a9a9fd69d4b6
#
_entry.id   1f9c18b3f4d14df6e988a9a9fd69d4b6
#
_cell.length_a   1.000
_cell.length_b   1.000
_cell.length_c   1.000
_cell.angle_alpha   90.00
_cell.angle_beta   90.00
_cell.angle_gamma   90.00
#
_symmetry.space_group_name_H-M   'P 1'
#
loop_
_entity.id
_entity.type
_entity.pdbx_description
1 polymer ?
#
loop_
_entity_poly.entity_id
_entity_poly.type
_entity_poly.pdbx_seq_one_letter_code
_entity_poly.pdbx_strand_id
1 'polypeptide(L)'
;ESWTGYKLHLDSIDGDIPVSTVLTSASLHDSQAAIPLSQMSQERITNLYDLMDSAYDAPRIHSFSKNLGHKPIIDNNPRRGEKIYMDPATKARFAQRSSAERVNSYLKDNYGGRNIRVKGAAKVMTHLMFGIIAITATQLLRLLE
;
A
#
# COMPACT_ATOMS: atom_id res chain seq x y z
N GLU A 1 8.55 -3.75 -25.53
CA GLU A 1 9.02 -4.93 -24.73
C GLU A 1 7.94 -5.32 -23.73
N SER A 2 7.50 -6.57 -23.77
CA SER A 2 6.61 -7.13 -22.75
C SER A 2 7.47 -7.89 -21.74
N TRP A 3 7.32 -7.58 -20.46
CA TRP A 3 7.94 -8.34 -19.38
C TRP A 3 6.90 -8.97 -18.49
N THR A 4 7.14 -10.18 -18.04
CA THR A 4 6.29 -10.88 -17.09
C THR A 4 6.89 -10.80 -15.70
N GLY A 5 6.08 -10.42 -14.74
CA GLY A 5 6.53 -10.28 -13.36
C GLY A 5 5.35 -10.17 -12.40
N TYR A 6 5.70 -9.90 -11.15
CA TYR A 6 4.74 -9.69 -10.09
C TYR A 6 4.85 -8.28 -9.53
N LYS A 7 3.76 -7.80 -9.00
CA LYS A 7 3.65 -6.53 -8.30
C LYS A 7 3.15 -6.79 -6.88
N LEU A 8 3.88 -6.31 -5.88
CA LEU A 8 3.43 -6.35 -4.49
C LEU A 8 2.69 -5.05 -4.17
N HIS A 9 1.45 -5.18 -3.76
CA HIS A 9 0.69 -4.09 -3.16
C HIS A 9 0.76 -4.24 -1.65
N LEU A 10 0.97 -3.14 -0.97
CA LEU A 10 1.20 -3.11 0.48
C LEU A 10 0.39 -1.99 1.10
N ASP A 11 -0.25 -2.29 2.21
CA ASP A 11 -0.86 -1.33 3.10
C ASP A 11 -0.07 -1.26 4.41
N SER A 12 0.10 -0.05 4.93
CA SER A 12 0.85 0.22 6.16
C SER A 12 0.18 1.30 6.98
N ILE A 13 0.40 1.24 8.28
CA ILE A 13 -0.02 2.27 9.24
C ILE A 13 1.16 3.11 9.70
N ASP A 14 0.88 4.07 10.57
CA ASP A 14 1.89 4.90 11.22
C ASP A 14 2.98 4.06 11.88
N GLY A 15 4.21 4.55 11.85
CA GLY A 15 5.39 3.81 12.33
C GLY A 15 5.93 2.82 11.31
N ASP A 16 5.54 2.91 10.04
CA ASP A 16 6.00 2.05 8.94
C ASP A 16 5.72 0.57 9.18
N ILE A 17 4.57 0.27 9.78
CA ILE A 17 4.16 -1.10 10.11
C ILE A 17 3.30 -1.65 8.96
N PRO A 18 3.74 -2.71 8.26
CA PRO A 18 2.93 -3.40 7.27
C PRO A 18 1.69 -4.04 7.91
N VAL A 19 0.54 -3.87 7.29
CA VAL A 19 -0.74 -4.45 7.74
C VAL A 19 -1.19 -5.56 6.80
N SER A 20 -1.24 -5.26 5.52
CA SER A 20 -1.74 -6.19 4.50
C SER A 20 -0.91 -6.11 3.23
N THR A 21 -0.81 -7.25 2.55
CA THR A 21 -0.08 -7.36 1.28
C THR A 21 -0.82 -8.25 0.31
N VAL A 22 -0.82 -7.87 -0.96
CA VAL A 22 -1.36 -8.67 -2.06
C VAL A 22 -0.36 -8.70 -3.20
N LEU A 23 -0.06 -9.90 -3.70
CA LEU A 23 0.79 -10.11 -4.87
C LEU A 23 -0.09 -10.28 -6.10
N THR A 24 0.16 -9.50 -7.13
CA THR A 24 -0.58 -9.57 -8.40
C THR A 24 0.35 -9.77 -9.58
N SER A 25 -0.21 -10.08 -10.74
CA SER A 25 0.52 -9.96 -12.00
C SER A 25 0.94 -8.49 -12.20
N ALA A 26 2.11 -8.28 -12.76
CA ALA A 26 2.60 -6.94 -13.08
C ALA A 26 1.70 -6.18 -14.07
N SER A 27 0.90 -6.89 -14.86
CA SER A 27 -0.06 -6.31 -15.81
C SER A 27 -1.34 -5.79 -15.15
N LEU A 28 -1.61 -6.18 -13.89
CA LEU A 28 -2.80 -5.70 -13.19
C LEU A 28 -2.67 -4.22 -12.84
N HIS A 29 -3.72 -3.45 -13.08
CA HIS A 29 -3.77 -2.05 -12.69
C HIS A 29 -3.90 -1.92 -11.17
N ASP A 30 -3.15 -1.00 -10.57
CA ASP A 30 -3.05 -0.85 -9.10
C ASP A 30 -4.40 -0.63 -8.42
N SER A 31 -5.30 0.11 -9.06
CA SER A 31 -6.65 0.34 -8.56
C SER A 31 -7.50 -0.93 -8.37
N GLN A 32 -7.15 -2.03 -9.04
CA GLN A 32 -7.85 -3.30 -8.88
C GLN A 32 -7.42 -4.04 -7.60
N ALA A 33 -6.23 -3.76 -7.10
CA ALA A 33 -5.74 -4.33 -5.84
C ALA A 33 -6.21 -3.55 -4.61
N ALA A 34 -6.66 -2.30 -4.77
CA ALA A 34 -7.02 -1.41 -3.66
C ALA A 34 -8.12 -2.00 -2.76
N ILE A 35 -9.23 -2.43 -3.36
CA ILE A 35 -10.38 -2.95 -2.59
C ILE A 35 -10.04 -4.23 -1.82
N PRO A 36 -9.46 -5.28 -2.45
CA PRO A 36 -9.01 -6.46 -1.71
C PRO A 36 -8.03 -6.14 -0.58
N LEU A 37 -7.08 -5.23 -0.83
CA LEU A 37 -6.09 -4.82 0.15
C LEU A 37 -6.75 -4.14 1.35
N SER A 38 -7.65 -3.18 1.11
CA SER A 38 -8.40 -2.47 2.17
C SER A 38 -9.29 -3.42 2.97
N GLN A 39 -9.91 -4.40 2.32
CA GLN A 39 -10.71 -5.42 3.03
C GLN A 39 -9.86 -6.24 4.00
N MET A 40 -8.66 -6.67 3.57
CA MET A 40 -7.73 -7.40 4.42
C MET A 40 -7.23 -6.55 5.59
N SER A 41 -7.00 -5.25 5.37
CA SER A 41 -6.56 -4.33 6.41
C SER A 41 -7.66 -4.09 7.45
N GLN A 42 -8.90 -3.92 7.02
CA GLN A 42 -10.03 -3.71 7.91
C GLN A 42 -10.28 -4.89 8.89
N GLU A 43 -9.93 -6.12 8.50
CA GLU A 43 -10.02 -7.29 9.39
C GLU A 43 -8.98 -7.25 10.53
N ARG A 44 -7.97 -6.40 10.43
CA ARG A 44 -6.81 -6.36 11.33
C ARG A 44 -6.72 -5.11 12.16
N ILE A 45 -7.14 -3.98 11.60
CA ILE A 45 -7.03 -2.66 12.23
C ILE A 45 -8.31 -1.87 12.01
N THR A 46 -8.49 -0.84 12.82
CA THR A 46 -9.48 0.22 12.60
C THR A 46 -8.75 1.49 12.20
N ASN A 47 -9.05 2.03 11.03
CA ASN A 47 -8.48 3.27 10.53
C ASN A 47 -9.58 4.28 10.19
N LEU A 48 -9.22 5.56 10.24
CA LEU A 48 -10.15 6.67 9.92
C LEU A 48 -9.92 7.20 8.50
N TYR A 49 -8.74 6.99 7.93
CA TYR A 49 -8.33 7.57 6.67
C TYR A 49 -7.69 6.53 5.77
N ASP A 50 -8.05 6.57 4.49
CA ASP A 50 -7.36 5.82 3.43
C ASP A 50 -6.57 6.81 2.59
N LEU A 51 -5.23 6.73 2.64
CA LEU A 51 -4.31 7.63 1.97
C LEU A 51 -3.76 6.94 0.72
N MET A 52 -4.11 7.43 -0.47
CA MET A 52 -3.73 6.78 -1.72
C MET A 52 -3.22 7.80 -2.74
N ASP A 53 -2.37 7.36 -3.67
CA ASP A 53 -1.92 8.21 -4.77
C ASP A 53 -2.97 8.34 -5.88
N SER A 54 -2.68 9.17 -6.87
CA SER A 54 -3.59 9.46 -7.98
C SER A 54 -3.89 8.25 -8.89
N ALA A 55 -3.13 7.16 -8.81
CA ALA A 55 -3.43 5.92 -9.54
C ALA A 55 -4.69 5.23 -9.00
N TYR A 56 -5.04 5.51 -7.75
CA TYR A 56 -6.22 4.99 -7.07
C TYR A 56 -7.44 5.93 -7.14
N ASP A 57 -7.33 7.07 -7.83
CA ASP A 57 -8.42 8.03 -7.98
C ASP A 57 -9.52 7.48 -8.92
N ALA A 58 -10.41 6.69 -8.33
CA ALA A 58 -11.56 6.10 -9.02
C ALA A 58 -12.82 6.16 -8.15
N PRO A 59 -14.00 6.50 -8.73
CA PRO A 59 -15.25 6.63 -7.97
C PRO A 59 -15.59 5.40 -7.12
N ARG A 60 -15.28 4.20 -7.64
CA ARG A 60 -15.50 2.94 -6.92
C ARG A 60 -14.68 2.84 -5.64
N ILE A 61 -13.42 3.30 -5.66
CA ILE A 61 -12.54 3.27 -4.49
C ILE A 61 -13.00 4.28 -3.45
N HIS A 62 -13.35 5.49 -3.88
CA HIS A 62 -13.93 6.50 -2.97
C HIS A 62 -15.21 6.01 -2.29
N SER A 63 -16.13 5.40 -3.05
CA SER A 63 -17.38 4.85 -2.50
C SER A 63 -17.11 3.70 -1.54
N PHE A 64 -16.17 2.81 -1.88
CA PHE A 64 -15.81 1.68 -1.03
C PHE A 64 -15.24 2.15 0.32
N SER A 65 -14.26 3.05 0.31
CA SER A 65 -13.66 3.64 1.53
C SER A 65 -14.73 4.29 2.43
N LYS A 66 -15.63 5.10 1.83
CA LYS A 66 -16.75 5.71 2.57
C LYS A 66 -17.71 4.69 3.17
N ASN A 67 -17.99 3.60 2.47
CA ASN A 67 -18.86 2.53 2.98
C ASN A 67 -18.24 1.79 4.17
N LEU A 68 -16.92 1.76 4.28
CA LEU A 68 -16.20 1.27 5.45
C LEU A 68 -16.22 2.26 6.63
N GLY A 69 -16.74 3.47 6.44
CA GLY A 69 -16.70 4.55 7.42
C GLY A 69 -15.40 5.35 7.43
N HIS A 70 -14.54 5.12 6.44
CA HIS A 70 -13.27 5.82 6.31
C HIS A 70 -13.41 7.12 5.50
N LYS A 71 -12.47 8.03 5.67
CA LYS A 71 -12.32 9.23 4.84
C LYS A 71 -11.21 9.00 3.82
N PRO A 72 -11.52 8.78 2.53
CA PRO A 72 -10.49 8.65 1.50
C PRO A 72 -9.83 10.01 1.26
N ILE A 73 -8.50 10.03 1.31
CA ILE A 73 -7.64 11.14 0.91
C ILE A 73 -6.78 10.62 -0.23
N ILE A 74 -7.24 10.85 -1.46
CA ILE A 74 -6.62 10.37 -2.68
C ILE A 74 -6.19 11.58 -3.49
N ASP A 75 -4.95 11.57 -3.99
CA ASP A 75 -4.49 12.65 -4.85
C ASP A 75 -5.30 12.67 -6.15
N ASN A 76 -5.71 13.85 -6.58
CA ASN A 76 -6.52 14.00 -7.78
C ASN A 76 -5.71 13.63 -9.04
N ASN A 77 -6.29 12.78 -9.89
CA ASN A 77 -5.66 12.44 -11.15
C ASN A 77 -5.85 13.55 -12.18
N PRO A 78 -4.79 14.28 -12.58
CA PRO A 78 -4.90 15.43 -13.49
C PRO A 78 -5.42 15.06 -14.87
N ARG A 79 -5.42 13.77 -15.26
CA ARG A 79 -6.02 13.31 -16.52
C ARG A 79 -7.55 13.29 -16.50
N ARG A 80 -8.17 13.52 -15.33
CA ARG A 80 -9.64 13.49 -15.13
C ARG A 80 -10.25 14.85 -14.79
N GLY A 81 -9.53 15.92 -15.06
CA GLY A 81 -10.03 17.29 -14.83
C GLY A 81 -8.98 18.24 -14.27
N GLU A 82 -9.43 19.36 -13.73
CA GLU A 82 -8.54 20.33 -13.09
C GLU A 82 -7.95 19.76 -11.80
N LYS A 83 -6.68 20.11 -11.52
CA LYS A 83 -6.03 19.70 -10.29
C LYS A 83 -6.68 20.38 -9.09
N ILE A 84 -7.26 19.59 -8.22
CA ILE A 84 -7.81 20.06 -6.94
C ILE A 84 -6.69 20.02 -5.91
N TYR A 85 -6.39 21.17 -5.30
CA TYR A 85 -5.36 21.26 -4.27
C TYR A 85 -5.97 20.91 -2.91
N MET A 86 -5.26 20.07 -2.17
CA MET A 86 -5.61 19.77 -0.78
C MET A 86 -5.38 21.00 0.11
N ASP A 87 -6.25 21.22 1.08
CA ASP A 87 -6.00 22.18 2.15
C ASP A 87 -4.77 21.77 2.98
N PRO A 88 -4.14 22.70 3.74
CA PRO A 88 -2.91 22.41 4.47
C PRO A 88 -3.02 21.24 5.46
N ALA A 89 -4.16 21.11 6.16
CA ALA A 89 -4.36 20.05 7.14
C ALA A 89 -4.50 18.68 6.47
N THR A 90 -5.27 18.61 5.38
CA THR A 90 -5.41 17.39 4.55
C THR A 90 -4.08 17.01 3.91
N LYS A 91 -3.30 17.99 3.42
CA LYS A 91 -1.98 17.75 2.83
C LYS A 91 -0.99 17.20 3.86
N ALA A 92 -0.97 17.72 5.08
CA ALA A 92 -0.12 17.21 6.16
C ALA A 92 -0.45 15.75 6.49
N ARG A 93 -1.75 15.41 6.52
CA ARG A 93 -2.19 14.02 6.71
C ARG A 93 -1.84 13.12 5.53
N PHE A 94 -2.04 13.59 4.31
CA PHE A 94 -1.67 12.87 3.08
C PHE A 94 -0.18 12.54 3.01
N ALA A 95 0.69 13.35 3.60
CA ALA A 95 2.12 13.09 3.66
C ALA A 95 2.47 11.78 4.40
N GLN A 96 1.61 11.28 5.28
CA GLN A 96 1.79 9.98 5.96
C GLN A 96 1.73 8.79 4.99
N ARG A 97 1.19 8.96 3.79
CA ARG A 97 1.23 7.97 2.70
C ARG A 97 2.65 7.46 2.42
N SER A 98 3.67 8.27 2.66
CA SER A 98 5.07 7.89 2.51
C SER A 98 5.49 6.69 3.39
N SER A 99 4.70 6.30 4.39
CA SER A 99 4.91 5.07 5.16
C SER A 99 4.98 3.84 4.26
N ALA A 100 4.02 3.65 3.36
CA ALA A 100 4.02 2.52 2.42
C ALA A 100 5.25 2.53 1.49
N GLU A 101 5.69 3.71 1.06
CA GLU A 101 6.91 3.86 0.23
C GLU A 101 8.16 3.46 1.02
N ARG A 102 8.28 3.87 2.29
CA ARG A 102 9.40 3.49 3.16
C ARG A 102 9.43 1.98 3.40
N VAL A 103 8.28 1.36 3.72
CA VAL A 103 8.20 -0.10 3.88
C VAL A 103 8.63 -0.83 2.61
N ASN A 104 8.17 -0.38 1.43
CA ASN A 104 8.59 -0.95 0.16
C ASN A 104 10.10 -0.81 -0.09
N SER A 105 10.69 0.33 0.26
CA SER A 105 12.13 0.56 0.15
C SER A 105 12.90 -0.38 1.09
N TYR A 106 12.48 -0.47 2.36
CA TYR A 106 13.06 -1.40 3.33
C TYR A 106 13.02 -2.85 2.85
N LEU A 107 11.88 -3.30 2.34
CA LEU A 107 11.72 -4.65 1.81
C LEU A 107 12.69 -4.92 0.66
N LYS A 108 12.84 -3.97 -0.26
CA LYS A 108 13.73 -4.08 -1.42
C LYS A 108 15.20 -4.06 -1.02
N ASP A 109 15.58 -3.17 -0.14
CA ASP A 109 16.99 -2.86 0.12
C ASP A 109 17.60 -3.76 1.21
N ASN A 110 16.82 -4.17 2.21
CA ASN A 110 17.30 -4.90 3.37
C ASN A 110 16.80 -6.35 3.47
N TYR A 111 15.68 -6.68 2.83
CA TYR A 111 15.01 -7.97 3.00
C TYR A 111 14.80 -8.74 1.69
N GLY A 112 15.66 -8.50 0.71
CA GLY A 112 15.74 -9.30 -0.52
C GLY A 112 14.61 -9.07 -1.54
N GLY A 113 13.76 -8.06 -1.36
CA GLY A 113 12.66 -7.76 -2.28
C GLY A 113 13.12 -7.28 -3.67
N ARG A 114 14.36 -6.81 -3.78
CA ARG A 114 14.96 -6.38 -5.06
C ARG A 114 15.45 -7.54 -5.92
N ASN A 115 15.94 -8.62 -5.32
CA ASN A 115 16.59 -9.73 -5.99
C ASN A 115 15.91 -11.06 -5.64
N ILE A 116 14.71 -11.28 -6.18
CA ILE A 116 13.95 -12.51 -5.94
C ILE A 116 14.47 -13.62 -6.84
N ARG A 117 15.02 -14.68 -6.27
CA ARG A 117 15.64 -15.82 -6.97
C ARG A 117 14.70 -17.02 -7.14
N VAL A 118 13.45 -16.91 -6.72
CA VAL A 118 12.44 -17.97 -6.84
C VAL A 118 11.43 -17.64 -7.94
N LYS A 119 10.79 -18.66 -8.51
CA LYS A 119 9.80 -18.53 -9.58
C LYS A 119 8.43 -19.04 -9.11
N GLY A 120 7.37 -18.42 -9.63
CA GLY A 120 5.98 -18.74 -9.32
C GLY A 120 5.43 -17.92 -8.16
N ALA A 121 4.14 -17.54 -8.27
CA ALA A 121 3.49 -16.59 -7.35
C ALA A 121 3.61 -17.00 -5.88
N ALA A 122 3.34 -18.27 -5.57
CA ALA A 122 3.41 -18.77 -4.18
C ALA A 122 4.81 -18.61 -3.58
N LYS A 123 5.87 -19.02 -4.31
CA LYS A 123 7.25 -18.91 -3.81
C LYS A 123 7.70 -17.46 -3.69
N VAL A 124 7.33 -16.61 -4.65
CA VAL A 124 7.63 -15.17 -4.61
C VAL A 124 6.93 -14.53 -3.42
N MET A 125 5.64 -14.84 -3.21
CA MET A 125 4.90 -14.31 -2.05
C MET A 125 5.52 -14.78 -0.73
N THR A 126 5.86 -16.06 -0.60
CA THR A 126 6.53 -16.61 0.60
C THR A 126 7.83 -15.86 0.88
N HIS A 127 8.68 -15.67 -0.14
CA HIS A 127 9.93 -14.92 0.01
C HIS A 127 9.70 -13.49 0.52
N LEU A 128 8.74 -12.78 -0.08
CA LEU A 128 8.41 -11.41 0.34
C LEU A 128 7.82 -11.36 1.75
N MET A 129 7.00 -12.35 2.13
CA MET A 129 6.38 -12.41 3.46
C MET A 129 7.41 -12.56 4.58
N PHE A 130 8.52 -13.27 4.38
CA PHE A 130 9.61 -13.29 5.36
C PHE A 130 10.19 -11.90 5.61
N GLY A 131 10.37 -11.10 4.56
CA GLY A 131 10.80 -9.71 4.68
C GLY A 131 9.77 -8.84 5.40
N ILE A 132 8.48 -8.99 5.06
CA ILE A 132 7.39 -8.28 5.71
C ILE A 132 7.33 -8.60 7.22
N ILE A 133 7.43 -9.88 7.60
CA ILE A 133 7.45 -10.30 9.00
C ILE A 133 8.64 -9.66 9.74
N ALA A 134 9.83 -9.66 9.13
CA ALA A 134 11.02 -9.06 9.74
C ALA A 134 10.86 -7.54 9.92
N ILE A 135 10.29 -6.83 8.94
CA ILE A 135 9.99 -5.40 9.06
C ILE A 135 8.97 -5.17 10.18
N THR A 136 7.87 -5.93 10.19
CA THR A 136 6.82 -5.79 11.21
C THR A 136 7.40 -5.99 12.60
N ALA A 137 8.17 -7.05 12.82
CA ALA A 137 8.82 -7.31 14.12
C ALA A 137 9.75 -6.16 14.53
N THR A 138 10.57 -5.66 13.60
CA THR A 138 11.49 -4.55 13.86
C THR A 138 10.74 -3.29 14.26
N GLN A 139 9.67 -2.94 13.54
CA GLN A 139 8.90 -1.73 13.84
C GLN A 139 8.12 -1.85 15.14
N LEU A 140 7.54 -3.03 15.43
CA LEU A 140 6.86 -3.26 16.70
C LEU A 140 7.83 -3.16 17.90
N LEU A 141 9.04 -3.68 17.79
CA LEU A 141 10.06 -3.54 18.84
C LEU A 141 10.40 -2.06 19.11
N ARG A 142 10.50 -1.24 18.07
CA ARG A 142 10.74 0.20 18.21
C ARG A 142 9.62 0.96 18.93
N LEU A 143 8.40 0.43 18.92
CA LEU A 143 7.29 1.03 19.69
C LEU A 143 7.36 0.72 21.19
N LEU A 144 8.19 -0.25 21.59
CA LEU A 144 8.38 -0.65 22.99
C LEU A 144 9.59 0.04 23.65
N GLU A 145 10.40 0.74 22.86
CA GLU A 145 11.53 1.56 23.31
C GLU A 145 11.07 2.99 23.65
#